data_b05794e0dddce8f3f12a276550c0a60f
#
_entry.id   b05794e0dddce8f3f12a276550c0a60f
#
_cell.length_a   1.000
_cell.length_b   1.000
_cell.length_c   1.000
_cell.angle_alpha   90.00
_cell.angle_beta   90.00
_cell.angle_gamma   90.00
#
_symmetry.space_group_name_H-M   'P 1'
#
loop_
_entity.id
_entity.type
_entity.pdbx_description
1 polymer ?
#
loop_
_entity_poly.entity_id
_entity_poly.type
_entity_poly.pdbx_seq_one_letter_code
_entity_poly.pdbx_strand_id
1 'polypeptide(L)'
;VSARHIIGQMLPDVVLGCLHKALGDVVPAEGASSLWNPMVMGGHGVTGDEDYGAATPFTLNLFHTGGTGARPGKDGLSATAFPSGVRSTPVEINETIAPLLVTRKEYRIDSGGAGHHRGGAGQVMEITHAEGAPFAVSTMFDRIRYPARGRGGGQEGLKGRVTLTSGAALRG
;
A
#
# COMPACT_ATOMS: atom_id res chain seq x y z
N VAL A 1 17.77 -0.27 -11.62
CA VAL A 1 16.94 -1.38 -11.13
C VAL A 1 16.21 -0.91 -9.89
N SER A 2 15.02 -0.48 -10.06
CA SER A 2 14.14 -0.03 -8.99
C SER A 2 13.20 -1.16 -8.55
N ALA A 3 12.71 -1.06 -7.31
CA ALA A 3 11.64 -1.90 -6.79
C ALA A 3 11.94 -3.41 -6.60
N ARG A 4 13.17 -3.82 -6.40
CA ARG A 4 13.50 -5.23 -6.07
C ARG A 4 12.84 -5.73 -4.80
N HIS A 5 12.64 -4.86 -3.82
CA HIS A 5 11.97 -5.20 -2.57
C HIS A 5 10.50 -5.60 -2.78
N ILE A 6 9.81 -5.03 -3.77
CA ILE A 6 8.44 -5.40 -4.10
C ILE A 6 8.36 -6.85 -4.56
N ILE A 7 9.24 -7.25 -5.48
CA ILE A 7 9.32 -8.64 -5.93
C ILE A 7 9.65 -9.57 -4.75
N GLY A 8 10.60 -9.16 -3.90
CA GLY A 8 10.96 -9.90 -2.69
C GLY A 8 9.78 -10.08 -1.73
N GLN A 9 8.91 -9.09 -1.62
CA GLN A 9 7.70 -9.16 -0.80
C GLN A 9 6.65 -10.13 -1.36
N MET A 10 6.56 -10.26 -2.68
CA MET A 10 5.58 -11.15 -3.32
C MET A 10 6.06 -12.60 -3.44
N LEU A 11 7.37 -12.84 -3.39
CA LEU A 11 7.95 -14.17 -3.57
C LEU A 11 7.43 -15.20 -2.57
N PRO A 12 7.29 -14.92 -1.26
CA PRO A 12 6.70 -15.86 -0.33
C PRO A 12 5.28 -16.29 -0.69
N ASP A 13 4.44 -15.40 -1.22
CA ASP A 13 3.09 -15.77 -1.66
C ASP A 13 3.13 -16.76 -2.81
N VAL A 14 4.09 -16.63 -3.73
CA VAL A 14 4.30 -17.59 -4.82
C VAL A 14 4.70 -18.95 -4.27
N VAL A 15 5.70 -18.99 -3.36
CA VAL A 15 6.17 -20.22 -2.72
C VAL A 15 5.05 -20.88 -1.93
N LEU A 16 4.35 -20.12 -1.09
CA LEU A 16 3.22 -20.61 -0.30
C LEU A 16 2.08 -21.09 -1.21
N GLY A 17 1.87 -20.44 -2.36
CA GLY A 17 0.91 -20.89 -3.37
C GLY A 17 1.26 -22.26 -3.97
N CYS A 18 2.53 -22.54 -4.18
CA CYS A 18 2.99 -23.85 -4.60
C CYS A 18 2.84 -24.90 -3.48
N LEU A 19 3.24 -24.53 -2.27
CA LEU A 19 3.13 -25.42 -1.09
C LEU A 19 1.69 -25.77 -0.76
N HIS A 20 0.74 -24.83 -0.94
CA HIS A 20 -0.67 -25.09 -0.70
C HIS A 20 -1.22 -26.27 -1.53
N LYS A 21 -0.71 -26.47 -2.75
CA LYS A 21 -1.12 -27.61 -3.59
C LYS A 21 -0.74 -28.97 -2.99
N ALA A 22 0.30 -29.01 -2.16
CA ALA A 22 0.78 -30.23 -1.52
C ALA A 22 0.32 -30.35 -0.07
N LEU A 23 0.23 -29.22 0.64
CA LEU A 23 0.02 -29.19 2.09
C LEU A 23 -1.40 -28.72 2.49
N GLY A 24 -2.18 -28.19 1.54
CA GLY A 24 -3.53 -27.70 1.83
C GLY A 24 -3.54 -26.50 2.78
N ASP A 25 -4.47 -26.47 3.71
CA ASP A 25 -4.78 -25.31 4.55
C ASP A 25 -3.79 -25.04 5.71
N VAL A 26 -2.66 -25.76 5.75
CA VAL A 26 -1.59 -25.49 6.72
C VAL A 26 -0.71 -24.29 6.33
N VAL A 27 -0.91 -23.74 5.15
CA VAL A 27 -0.22 -22.52 4.70
C VAL A 27 -1.19 -21.36 4.57
N PRO A 28 -0.74 -20.11 4.86
CA PRO A 28 -1.61 -18.95 4.75
C PRO A 28 -2.04 -18.67 3.32
N ALA A 29 -3.21 -18.05 3.16
CA ALA A 29 -3.67 -17.53 1.88
C ALA A 29 -2.85 -16.31 1.43
N GLU A 30 -3.03 -15.89 0.16
CA GLU A 30 -2.38 -14.70 -0.33
C GLU A 30 -2.86 -13.45 0.43
N GLY A 31 -1.93 -12.59 0.78
CA GLY A 31 -2.20 -11.27 1.30
C GLY A 31 -1.95 -10.17 0.28
N ALA A 32 -1.98 -8.93 0.71
CA ALA A 32 -1.55 -7.82 -0.11
C ALA A 32 -0.12 -8.02 -0.59
N SER A 33 0.75 -8.55 0.25
CA SER A 33 2.18 -8.88 0.02
C SER A 33 2.95 -7.79 -0.74
N SER A 34 2.31 -6.69 -0.96
CA SER A 34 2.87 -5.50 -1.56
C SER A 34 3.10 -4.47 -0.47
N LEU A 35 4.28 -3.92 -0.45
CA LEU A 35 4.61 -2.76 0.33
C LEU A 35 4.48 -1.56 -0.59
N TRP A 36 3.40 -0.83 -0.46
CA TRP A 36 3.25 0.39 -1.23
C TRP A 36 4.14 1.48 -0.67
N ASN A 37 5.06 1.94 -1.50
CA ASN A 37 5.98 3.03 -1.19
C ASN A 37 5.61 4.24 -2.04
N PRO A 38 4.57 4.99 -1.71
CA PRO A 38 4.37 6.27 -2.38
C PRO A 38 5.54 7.19 -2.07
N MET A 39 6.26 7.59 -3.12
CA MET A 39 7.27 8.63 -3.03
C MET A 39 6.61 9.96 -3.35
N VAL A 40 6.58 10.84 -2.37
CA VAL A 40 6.00 12.17 -2.49
C VAL A 40 7.12 13.18 -2.60
N MET A 41 7.04 14.04 -3.59
CA MET A 41 8.06 15.04 -3.89
C MET A 41 7.38 16.38 -4.17
N GLY A 42 7.93 17.46 -3.68
CA GLY A 42 7.43 18.79 -3.94
C GLY A 42 8.49 19.87 -3.72
N GLY A 43 8.09 21.12 -3.91
CA GLY A 43 8.94 22.27 -3.79
C GLY A 43 9.54 22.76 -5.12
N HIS A 44 10.28 23.83 -5.08
CA HIS A 44 10.85 24.50 -6.25
C HIS A 44 11.68 23.53 -7.11
N GLY A 45 11.43 23.54 -8.42
CA GLY A 45 12.15 22.72 -9.39
C GLY A 45 11.69 21.26 -9.48
N VAL A 46 10.79 20.79 -8.62
CA VAL A 46 10.30 19.41 -8.65
C VAL A 46 9.03 19.25 -9.49
N THR A 47 8.14 20.22 -9.42
CA THR A 47 6.84 20.19 -10.12
C THR A 47 6.83 20.89 -11.46
N GLY A 48 7.93 21.58 -11.82
CA GLY A 48 8.06 22.30 -13.10
C GLY A 48 7.30 23.63 -13.16
N ASP A 49 6.64 24.03 -12.10
CA ASP A 49 5.95 25.32 -11.99
C ASP A 49 6.87 26.35 -11.33
N GLU A 50 7.31 27.32 -12.10
CA GLU A 50 8.16 28.44 -11.62
C GLU A 50 7.41 29.36 -10.64
N ASP A 51 6.08 29.36 -10.68
CA ASP A 51 5.22 30.25 -9.88
C ASP A 51 5.01 29.82 -8.41
N TYR A 52 5.39 28.60 -8.07
CA TYR A 52 5.31 28.16 -6.67
C TYR A 52 6.57 28.54 -5.90
N GLY A 53 6.89 29.84 -5.90
CA GLY A 53 7.93 30.52 -5.12
C GLY A 53 8.69 29.68 -4.09
N ALA A 54 9.72 30.07 -3.56
CA ALA A 54 10.59 29.63 -2.46
C ALA A 54 10.22 28.38 -1.58
N ALA A 55 9.29 27.51 -1.99
CA ALA A 55 8.98 26.30 -1.24
C ALA A 55 10.20 25.36 -1.21
N THR A 56 10.64 25.02 -0.03
CA THR A 56 11.79 24.13 0.17
C THR A 56 11.54 22.78 -0.50
N PRO A 57 12.42 22.28 -1.37
CA PRO A 57 12.28 20.96 -1.96
C PRO A 57 12.25 19.87 -0.88
N PHE A 58 11.34 18.94 -1.05
CA PHE A 58 11.24 17.78 -0.17
C PHE A 58 11.01 16.48 -0.96
N THR A 59 11.46 15.39 -0.40
CA THR A 59 11.16 14.04 -0.86
C THR A 59 10.89 13.16 0.34
N LEU A 60 9.75 12.52 0.36
CA LEU A 60 9.32 11.63 1.43
C LEU A 60 8.86 10.29 0.88
N ASN A 61 9.40 9.22 1.43
CA ASN A 61 8.92 7.86 1.19
C ASN A 61 7.96 7.46 2.31
N LEU A 62 6.72 7.23 1.94
CA LEU A 62 5.72 6.70 2.86
C LEU A 62 5.66 5.17 2.74
N PHE A 63 5.29 4.50 3.82
CA PHE A 63 4.98 3.08 3.82
C PHE A 63 3.50 2.88 4.07
N HIS A 64 2.85 2.23 3.11
CA HIS A 64 1.43 1.93 3.18
C HIS A 64 1.22 0.43 2.96
N THR A 65 0.69 -0.24 3.98
CA THR A 65 0.58 -1.69 4.01
C THR A 65 -0.84 -2.16 3.84
N GLY A 66 -1.01 -3.28 3.15
CA GLY A 66 -2.29 -3.98 3.07
C GLY A 66 -2.48 -4.98 4.20
N GLY A 67 -3.48 -5.85 4.07
CA GLY A 67 -3.71 -6.96 5.00
C GLY A 67 -2.96 -8.23 4.57
N THR A 68 -2.70 -9.11 5.52
CA THR A 68 -2.23 -10.47 5.22
C THR A 68 -3.38 -11.36 4.78
N GLY A 69 -3.09 -12.44 4.09
CA GLY A 69 -4.07 -13.50 3.84
C GLY A 69 -4.54 -14.17 5.14
N ALA A 70 -5.64 -14.90 5.04
CA ALA A 70 -6.08 -15.77 6.13
C ALA A 70 -4.97 -16.76 6.50
N ARG A 71 -4.83 -17.01 7.78
CA ARG A 71 -3.83 -17.93 8.35
C ARG A 71 -4.47 -19.26 8.69
N PRO A 72 -3.70 -20.33 8.86
CA PRO A 72 -4.24 -21.61 9.36
C PRO A 72 -5.04 -21.42 10.64
N GLY A 73 -6.35 -21.70 10.58
CA GLY A 73 -7.26 -21.58 11.71
C GLY A 73 -7.52 -20.16 12.24
N LYS A 74 -7.15 -19.11 11.52
CA LYS A 74 -7.28 -17.70 11.96
C LYS A 74 -7.45 -16.74 10.79
N ASP A 75 -8.10 -15.61 11.06
CA ASP A 75 -8.16 -14.49 10.14
C ASP A 75 -6.79 -13.87 9.87
N GLY A 76 -6.67 -13.19 8.75
CA GLY A 76 -5.51 -12.39 8.40
C GLY A 76 -5.32 -11.18 9.34
N LEU A 77 -4.12 -10.64 9.35
CA LEU A 77 -3.79 -9.42 10.11
C LEU A 77 -4.03 -8.20 9.23
N SER A 78 -4.76 -7.23 9.76
CA SER A 78 -5.02 -5.96 9.06
C SER A 78 -3.80 -5.05 9.07
N ALA A 79 -3.62 -4.27 8.02
CA ALA A 79 -2.55 -3.26 7.89
C ALA A 79 -1.15 -3.80 8.26
N THR A 80 -0.84 -5.01 7.85
CA THR A 80 0.41 -5.68 8.20
C THR A 80 1.17 -6.08 6.95
N ALA A 81 2.41 -5.61 6.83
CA ALA A 81 3.31 -6.02 5.76
C ALA A 81 3.81 -7.44 6.02
N PHE A 82 3.47 -8.36 5.16
CA PHE A 82 4.01 -9.71 5.14
C PHE A 82 4.78 -9.90 3.83
N PRO A 83 5.98 -10.50 3.84
CA PRO A 83 6.67 -11.14 4.97
C PRO A 83 7.54 -10.22 5.82
N SER A 84 7.80 -8.98 5.40
CA SER A 84 8.85 -8.16 6.02
C SER A 84 8.52 -7.63 7.42
N GLY A 85 7.26 -7.50 7.78
CA GLY A 85 6.85 -6.87 9.03
C GLY A 85 7.16 -5.36 9.10
N VAL A 86 7.40 -4.71 7.95
CA VAL A 86 7.64 -3.26 7.91
C VAL A 86 6.47 -2.52 8.54
N ARG A 87 6.78 -1.58 9.42
CA ARG A 87 5.80 -0.72 10.09
C ARG A 87 5.66 0.61 9.35
N SER A 88 4.46 1.15 9.36
CA SER A 88 4.24 2.51 8.89
C SER A 88 4.92 3.51 9.82
N THR A 89 5.52 4.55 9.26
CA THR A 89 5.99 5.70 10.04
C THR A 89 4.77 6.40 10.65
N PRO A 90 4.86 6.87 11.91
CA PRO A 90 3.83 7.71 12.50
C PRO A 90 3.52 8.93 11.63
N VAL A 91 2.26 9.33 11.61
CA VAL A 91 1.79 10.46 10.78
C VAL A 91 2.52 11.74 11.18
N GLU A 92 2.65 11.97 12.48
CA GLU A 92 3.27 13.15 13.07
C GLU A 92 4.73 13.32 12.61
N ILE A 93 5.46 12.22 12.48
CA ILE A 93 6.84 12.26 11.99
C ILE A 93 6.86 12.69 10.52
N ASN A 94 5.97 12.13 9.70
CA ASN A 94 5.89 12.49 8.28
C ASN A 94 5.55 13.96 8.09
N GLU A 95 4.61 14.48 8.86
CA GLU A 95 4.17 15.89 8.83
C GLU A 95 5.22 16.85 9.38
N THR A 96 6.14 16.36 10.23
CA THR A 96 7.28 17.16 10.72
C THR A 96 8.41 17.27 9.68
N ILE A 97 8.57 16.22 8.86
CA ILE A 97 9.68 16.14 7.88
C ILE A 97 9.34 16.87 6.58
N ALA A 98 8.06 16.84 6.18
CA ALA A 98 7.60 17.37 4.91
C ALA A 98 6.31 18.19 5.09
N PRO A 99 6.05 19.22 4.26
CA PRO A 99 4.84 20.03 4.35
C PRO A 99 3.61 19.28 3.80
N LEU A 100 3.39 18.09 4.31
CA LEU A 100 2.28 17.21 3.96
C LEU A 100 1.36 17.02 5.16
N LEU A 101 0.07 16.87 4.89
CA LEU A 101 -0.93 16.48 5.87
C LEU A 101 -1.54 15.15 5.46
N VAL A 102 -1.61 14.23 6.40
CA VAL A 102 -2.35 12.97 6.25
C VAL A 102 -3.76 13.19 6.77
N THR A 103 -4.66 13.55 5.88
CA THR A 103 -6.04 13.90 6.24
C THR A 103 -6.89 12.70 6.61
N ARG A 104 -6.45 11.49 6.18
CA ARG A 104 -7.15 10.25 6.49
C ARG A 104 -6.17 9.08 6.52
N LYS A 105 -6.25 8.25 7.55
CA LYS A 105 -5.54 6.97 7.62
C LYS A 105 -6.37 5.99 8.43
N GLU A 106 -7.00 5.06 7.75
CA GLU A 106 -7.94 4.12 8.38
C GLU A 106 -7.90 2.75 7.71
N TYR A 107 -8.53 1.76 8.33
CA TYR A 107 -8.74 0.47 7.68
C TYR A 107 -9.74 0.59 6.54
N ARG A 108 -9.42 -0.05 5.43
CA ARG A 108 -10.35 -0.21 4.33
C ARG A 108 -11.29 -1.37 4.65
N ILE A 109 -12.49 -1.04 5.09
CA ILE A 109 -13.50 -2.03 5.47
C ILE A 109 -13.79 -2.97 4.30
N ASP A 110 -13.99 -4.26 4.61
CA ASP A 110 -14.29 -5.33 3.66
C ASP A 110 -13.27 -5.54 2.53
N SER A 111 -12.05 -5.03 2.69
CA SER A 111 -11.00 -5.22 1.70
C SER A 111 -10.31 -6.59 1.75
N GLY A 112 -10.41 -7.30 2.84
CA GLY A 112 -9.98 -8.69 2.95
C GLY A 112 -10.99 -9.65 2.29
N GLY A 113 -10.50 -10.65 1.57
CA GLY A 113 -11.38 -11.66 0.96
C GLY A 113 -12.18 -12.42 2.02
N ALA A 114 -13.45 -12.68 1.71
CA ALA A 114 -14.33 -13.47 2.55
C ALA A 114 -14.03 -14.98 2.44
N GLY A 115 -14.26 -15.72 3.51
CA GLY A 115 -14.05 -17.16 3.59
C GLY A 115 -14.36 -17.67 4.99
N HIS A 116 -14.05 -18.93 5.26
CA HIS A 116 -14.14 -19.48 6.61
C HIS A 116 -13.26 -18.68 7.59
N HIS A 117 -12.07 -18.29 7.15
CA HIS A 117 -11.24 -17.27 7.77
C HIS A 117 -11.06 -16.12 6.76
N ARG A 118 -11.20 -14.91 7.24
CA ARG A 118 -11.14 -13.70 6.39
C ARG A 118 -9.69 -13.26 6.18
N GLY A 119 -9.42 -12.67 5.02
CA GLY A 119 -8.21 -11.87 4.83
C GLY A 119 -8.21 -10.61 5.71
N GLY A 120 -7.05 -10.14 6.12
CA GLY A 120 -6.89 -8.90 6.86
C GLY A 120 -7.27 -7.67 6.00
N ALA A 121 -7.78 -6.63 6.64
CA ALA A 121 -8.11 -5.38 5.97
C ALA A 121 -6.85 -4.60 5.55
N GLY A 122 -6.90 -4.01 4.37
CA GLY A 122 -5.94 -3.01 3.94
C GLY A 122 -6.23 -1.65 4.57
N GLN A 123 -5.61 -0.61 4.02
CA GLN A 123 -5.74 0.76 4.51
C GLN A 123 -6.20 1.71 3.40
N VAL A 124 -6.80 2.80 3.81
CA VAL A 124 -6.98 4.03 3.01
C VAL A 124 -6.08 5.09 3.61
N MET A 125 -5.35 5.81 2.77
CA MET A 125 -4.58 6.98 3.17
C MET A 125 -4.84 8.11 2.18
N GLU A 126 -5.15 9.28 2.69
CA GLU A 126 -5.31 10.51 1.93
C GLU A 126 -4.26 11.51 2.40
N ILE A 127 -3.58 12.11 1.43
CA ILE A 127 -2.53 13.10 1.68
C ILE A 127 -2.81 14.37 0.89
N THR A 128 -2.47 15.49 1.48
CA THR A 128 -2.52 16.81 0.84
C THR A 128 -1.29 17.62 1.23
N HIS A 129 -1.01 18.70 0.52
CA HIS A 129 0.03 19.66 0.93
C HIS A 129 -0.54 20.59 2.00
N ALA A 130 0.23 20.87 3.05
CA ALA A 130 -0.19 21.69 4.18
C ALA A 130 -0.56 23.12 3.77
N GLU A 131 0.15 23.67 2.81
CA GLU A 131 -0.03 25.04 2.30
C GLU A 131 -0.73 25.07 0.93
N GLY A 132 -1.26 23.94 0.46
CA GLY A 132 -1.95 23.87 -0.82
C GLY A 132 -1.04 23.91 -2.05
N ALA A 133 0.28 23.83 -1.89
CA ALA A 133 1.21 23.77 -3.02
C ALA A 133 1.13 22.45 -3.77
N PRO A 134 1.44 22.39 -5.06
CA PRO A 134 1.46 21.16 -5.81
C PRO A 134 2.60 20.24 -5.35
N PHE A 135 2.36 18.96 -5.47
CA PHE A 135 3.36 17.92 -5.25
C PHE A 135 3.15 16.76 -6.24
N ALA A 136 4.21 16.05 -6.50
CA ALA A 136 4.18 14.85 -7.33
C ALA A 136 4.18 13.60 -6.44
N VAL A 137 3.45 12.58 -6.87
CA VAL A 137 3.47 11.26 -6.24
C VAL A 137 3.91 10.24 -7.27
N SER A 138 5.03 9.60 -7.01
CA SER A 138 5.46 8.44 -7.77
C SER A 138 4.99 7.17 -7.10
N THR A 139 4.29 6.33 -7.85
CA THR A 139 3.67 5.12 -7.34
C THR A 139 4.12 3.91 -8.14
N MET A 140 4.61 2.89 -7.44
CA MET A 140 4.90 1.57 -7.99
C MET A 140 4.11 0.55 -7.17
N PHE A 141 2.86 0.35 -7.56
CA PHE A 141 1.91 -0.40 -6.73
C PHE A 141 1.49 -1.70 -7.39
N ASP A 142 1.63 -2.77 -6.64
CA ASP A 142 1.08 -4.08 -6.97
C ASP A 142 -0.37 -4.21 -6.50
N ARG A 143 -1.00 -5.33 -6.84
CA ARG A 143 -2.39 -5.64 -6.47
C ARG A 143 -3.43 -4.67 -7.04
N ILE A 144 -3.07 -3.88 -8.06
CA ILE A 144 -3.99 -3.00 -8.79
C ILE A 144 -4.84 -3.80 -9.79
N ARG A 145 -4.18 -4.69 -10.55
CA ARG A 145 -4.87 -5.55 -11.56
C ARG A 145 -5.29 -6.89 -10.98
N TYR A 146 -4.41 -7.49 -10.22
CA TYR A 146 -4.53 -8.84 -9.68
C TYR A 146 -4.61 -8.77 -8.15
N PRO A 147 -5.80 -8.89 -7.57
CA PRO A 147 -5.97 -8.88 -6.11
C PRO A 147 -5.34 -10.12 -5.48
N ALA A 148 -5.22 -10.12 -4.15
CA ALA A 148 -4.86 -11.31 -3.40
C ALA A 148 -5.94 -12.38 -3.58
N ARG A 149 -5.56 -13.58 -3.96
CA ARG A 149 -6.49 -14.68 -4.21
C ARG A 149 -6.81 -15.41 -2.91
N GLY A 150 -8.08 -15.80 -2.78
CA GLY A 150 -8.47 -16.73 -1.74
C GLY A 150 -7.94 -18.14 -2.02
N ARG A 151 -7.86 -18.96 -0.99
CA ARG A 151 -7.51 -20.39 -1.05
C ARG A 151 -8.60 -21.21 -0.37
N GLY A 152 -8.68 -22.51 -0.67
CA GLY A 152 -9.67 -23.40 -0.07
C GLY A 152 -11.13 -22.94 -0.27
N GLY A 153 -11.46 -22.34 -1.42
CA GLY A 153 -12.81 -21.82 -1.70
C GLY A 153 -13.05 -20.38 -1.18
N GLY A 154 -12.08 -19.75 -0.54
CA GLY A 154 -12.17 -18.35 -0.12
C GLY A 154 -12.19 -17.39 -1.32
N GLN A 155 -12.77 -16.22 -1.11
CA GLN A 155 -12.86 -15.16 -2.12
C GLN A 155 -11.60 -14.31 -2.18
N GLU A 156 -11.38 -13.65 -3.31
CA GLU A 156 -10.30 -12.69 -3.46
C GLU A 156 -10.53 -11.41 -2.64
N GLY A 157 -9.44 -10.75 -2.24
CA GLY A 157 -9.49 -9.44 -1.63
C GLY A 157 -9.79 -8.34 -2.64
N LEU A 158 -10.00 -7.11 -2.14
CA LEU A 158 -10.20 -5.96 -3.01
C LEU A 158 -8.89 -5.52 -3.68
N LYS A 159 -9.00 -5.05 -4.90
CA LYS A 159 -7.89 -4.44 -5.65
C LYS A 159 -7.44 -3.15 -4.99
N GLY A 160 -6.14 -2.86 -5.07
CA GLY A 160 -5.59 -1.56 -4.75
C GLY A 160 -6.15 -0.48 -5.68
N ARG A 161 -6.21 0.76 -5.20
CA ARG A 161 -6.72 1.89 -5.97
C ARG A 161 -5.96 3.16 -5.60
N VAL A 162 -5.64 3.96 -6.61
CA VAL A 162 -5.14 5.33 -6.44
C VAL A 162 -6.15 6.28 -7.09
N THR A 163 -6.48 7.34 -6.41
CA THR A 163 -7.42 8.36 -6.89
C THR A 163 -6.87 9.75 -6.59
N LEU A 164 -7.15 10.69 -7.48
CA LEU A 164 -6.94 12.11 -7.24
C LEU A 164 -8.31 12.73 -6.92
N THR A 165 -8.37 13.54 -5.87
CA THR A 165 -9.59 14.25 -5.47
C THR A 165 -9.67 15.65 -6.07
N SER A 166 -8.56 16.18 -6.57
CA SER A 166 -8.43 17.53 -7.14
C SER A 166 -8.33 17.49 -8.66
N GLY A 167 -9.28 17.04 -9.42
CA GLY A 167 -9.40 17.23 -10.86
C GLY A 167 -8.16 17.06 -11.77
N ALA A 168 -6.98 16.82 -11.24
CA ALA A 168 -5.76 16.57 -11.99
C ALA A 168 -5.77 15.14 -12.55
N ALA A 169 -5.32 14.98 -13.80
CA ALA A 169 -5.23 13.67 -14.43
C ALA A 169 -4.02 12.88 -13.90
N LEU A 170 -4.25 11.61 -13.53
CA LEU A 170 -3.14 10.67 -13.32
C LEU A 170 -2.46 10.45 -14.68
N ARG A 171 -1.18 10.77 -14.77
CA ARG A 171 -0.35 10.39 -15.93
C ARG A 171 0.22 9.01 -15.64
N GLY A 172 -0.11 8.03 -16.49
CA GLY A 172 0.44 6.67 -16.44
C GLY A 172 1.78 6.59 -17.13
#